data_c8b9158ae991e68ee0f8531a17961000
#
_entry.id   c8b9158ae991e68ee0f8531a17961000
#
_cell.length_a   1.000
_cell.length_b   1.000
_cell.length_c   1.000
_cell.angle_alpha   90.00
_cell.angle_beta   90.00
_cell.angle_gamma   90.00
#
_symmetry.space_group_name_H-M   'P 1'
#
loop_
_entity.id
_entity.type
_entity.pdbx_description
1 polymer ?
#
loop_
_entity_poly.entity_id
_entity_poly.type
_entity_poly.pdbx_seq_one_letter_code
_entity_poly.pdbx_strand_id
1 'polypeptide(L)'
;AAAAAAAAAAAAPPLPVRGQKLWRCSLDRYCRDLRNATIERFVRDKLDGTAAEMVRAVMKMQGVAREGLAGMTGALGSIGSPGETEKLSSPFTIDALLARWEGAALTRKDASHYLDMMCTDATCRMATALNGKYLLQLGEIGACVKQLMLEAAVRDKFGELACRIFRLLLRKKGGGGGADRAPLKLELKQLAELALLPEREARPLLMKLLQSDYVLLQELPRTVDHNPRTTTYLWHVDLDAAYRTLERSMFLSVANLFSRMAHERSAHALALATVPQPGAPLAPTPEQLSEAQQAEARLAQRKLDCLENSILLVHQAAMKMRII
;
A
#
# COMPACT_ATOMS: atom_id res chain seq x y z
N ALA A 1 -13.59 39.24 20.30
CA ALA A 1 -14.18 38.36 19.24
C ALA A 1 -14.24 39.07 17.89
N ALA A 2 -14.61 40.34 17.81
CA ALA A 2 -14.68 41.09 16.54
C ALA A 2 -13.31 41.32 15.88
N ALA A 3 -12.24 41.56 16.66
CA ALA A 3 -10.89 41.76 16.18
C ALA A 3 -10.28 40.46 15.62
N ALA A 4 -10.64 39.30 16.19
CA ALA A 4 -10.18 37.99 15.67
C ALA A 4 -10.89 37.59 14.35
N ALA A 5 -12.16 37.98 14.20
CA ALA A 5 -12.91 37.79 12.96
C ALA A 5 -12.40 38.68 11.82
N ALA A 6 -11.98 39.92 12.12
CA ALA A 6 -11.36 40.81 11.14
C ALA A 6 -9.97 40.34 10.68
N ALA A 7 -9.17 39.73 11.56
CA ALA A 7 -7.89 39.15 11.21
C ALA A 7 -8.03 37.88 10.35
N ALA A 8 -9.07 37.08 10.57
CA ALA A 8 -9.37 35.91 9.74
C ALA A 8 -9.88 36.27 8.33
N ALA A 9 -10.58 37.39 8.19
CA ALA A 9 -11.04 37.91 6.90
C ALA A 9 -9.90 38.47 6.01
N ALA A 10 -8.78 38.88 6.61
CA ALA A 10 -7.61 39.40 5.89
C ALA A 10 -6.72 38.31 5.26
N ALA A 11 -6.96 37.03 5.57
CA ALA A 11 -6.14 35.89 5.10
C ALA A 11 -6.78 35.10 3.94
N ALA A 12 -7.89 35.55 3.35
CA ALA A 12 -8.44 34.90 2.18
C ALA A 12 -7.51 35.17 0.95
N PRO A 13 -7.08 34.15 0.23
CA PRO A 13 -6.26 34.38 -0.97
C PRO A 13 -7.03 35.23 -1.98
N PRO A 14 -6.35 36.17 -2.66
CA PRO A 14 -7.01 37.04 -3.64
C PRO A 14 -7.69 36.19 -4.73
N LEU A 15 -8.91 36.52 -5.06
CA LEU A 15 -9.66 35.87 -6.11
C LEU A 15 -8.87 35.98 -7.43
N PRO A 16 -8.81 34.89 -8.23
CA PRO A 16 -8.03 34.88 -9.47
C PRO A 16 -8.56 35.92 -10.45
N VAL A 17 -7.64 36.73 -10.96
CA VAL A 17 -7.93 37.70 -12.02
C VAL A 17 -8.33 36.95 -13.28
N ARG A 18 -9.39 37.40 -13.98
CA ARG A 18 -9.89 36.82 -15.22
C ARG A 18 -8.74 36.62 -16.22
N GLY A 19 -8.41 35.37 -16.57
CA GLY A 19 -7.34 35.01 -17.51
C GLY A 19 -6.12 34.33 -16.87
N GLN A 20 -6.01 34.25 -15.54
CA GLN A 20 -4.94 33.46 -14.89
C GLN A 20 -5.22 31.96 -14.98
N LYS A 21 -4.24 31.21 -15.46
CA LYS A 21 -4.27 29.74 -15.42
C LYS A 21 -4.00 29.27 -14.00
N LEU A 22 -4.97 28.62 -13.39
CA LEU A 22 -4.80 28.00 -12.08
C LEU A 22 -4.35 26.56 -12.26
N TRP A 23 -3.33 26.16 -11.51
CA TRP A 23 -2.81 24.80 -11.49
C TRP A 23 -3.26 24.10 -10.20
N ARG A 24 -3.75 22.86 -10.33
CA ARG A 24 -4.14 22.02 -9.20
C ARG A 24 -3.51 20.64 -9.35
N CYS A 25 -2.99 20.08 -8.26
CA CYS A 25 -2.59 18.67 -8.23
C CYS A 25 -3.82 17.77 -8.42
N SER A 26 -3.76 16.85 -9.36
CA SER A 26 -4.77 15.81 -9.55
C SER A 26 -4.42 14.62 -8.66
N LEU A 27 -5.09 14.50 -7.51
CA LEU A 27 -4.89 13.38 -6.59
C LEU A 27 -5.30 12.06 -7.25
N ASP A 28 -6.36 12.05 -8.05
CA ASP A 28 -6.82 10.84 -8.74
C ASP A 28 -5.78 10.31 -9.74
N ARG A 29 -5.10 11.21 -10.45
CA ARG A 29 -3.99 10.84 -11.34
C ARG A 29 -2.82 10.28 -10.52
N TYR A 30 -2.44 10.96 -9.45
CA TYR A 30 -1.37 10.50 -8.55
C TYR A 30 -1.66 9.11 -7.96
N CYS A 31 -2.88 8.90 -7.45
CA CYS A 31 -3.31 7.61 -6.90
C CYS A 31 -3.26 6.50 -7.96
N ARG A 32 -3.71 6.79 -9.17
CA ARG A 32 -3.66 5.86 -10.31
C ARG A 32 -2.22 5.52 -10.69
N ASP A 33 -1.35 6.51 -10.81
CA ASP A 33 0.05 6.31 -11.15
C ASP A 33 0.78 5.50 -10.05
N LEU A 34 0.50 5.77 -8.77
CA LEU A 34 1.04 5.02 -7.64
C LEU A 34 0.58 3.55 -7.66
N ARG A 35 -0.71 3.31 -7.93
CA ARG A 35 -1.26 1.96 -8.10
C ARG A 35 -0.57 1.24 -9.27
N ASN A 36 -0.52 1.88 -10.43
CA ASN A 36 0.06 1.30 -11.63
C ASN A 36 1.55 0.96 -11.44
N ALA A 37 2.32 1.86 -10.84
CA ALA A 37 3.73 1.62 -10.50
C ALA A 37 3.90 0.46 -9.50
N THR A 38 2.96 0.31 -8.55
CA THR A 38 3.00 -0.79 -7.58
C THR A 38 2.69 -2.13 -8.24
N ILE A 39 1.69 -2.18 -9.14
CA ILE A 39 1.34 -3.37 -9.93
C ILE A 39 2.52 -3.76 -10.84
N GLU A 40 3.11 -2.81 -11.54
CA GLU A 40 4.26 -3.05 -12.40
C GLU A 40 5.43 -3.64 -11.61
N ARG A 41 5.75 -3.07 -10.45
CA ARG A 41 6.80 -3.60 -9.59
C ARG A 41 6.51 -5.04 -9.13
N PHE A 42 5.27 -5.30 -8.72
CA PHE A 42 4.85 -6.65 -8.32
C PHE A 42 5.04 -7.67 -9.45
N VAL A 43 4.63 -7.33 -10.68
CA VAL A 43 4.79 -8.22 -11.84
C VAL A 43 6.27 -8.42 -12.16
N ARG A 44 7.10 -7.38 -12.07
CA ARG A 44 8.56 -7.47 -12.25
C ARG A 44 9.21 -8.40 -11.23
N ASP A 45 8.84 -8.28 -9.97
CA ASP A 45 9.40 -9.08 -8.88
C ASP A 45 8.93 -10.55 -8.96
N LYS A 46 7.77 -10.81 -9.57
CA LYS A 46 7.17 -12.14 -9.67
C LYS A 46 7.54 -12.89 -10.95
N LEU A 47 7.64 -12.20 -12.07
CA LEU A 47 7.99 -12.75 -13.38
C LEU A 47 9.34 -12.19 -13.82
N ASP A 48 9.30 -11.08 -14.58
CA ASP A 48 10.49 -10.38 -15.07
C ASP A 48 10.19 -8.95 -15.53
N GLY A 49 11.23 -8.26 -16.03
CA GLY A 49 11.13 -6.90 -16.56
C GLY A 49 10.24 -6.78 -17.80
N THR A 50 10.27 -7.77 -18.69
CA THR A 50 9.50 -7.80 -19.93
C THR A 50 8.00 -7.89 -19.65
N ALA A 51 7.61 -8.78 -18.73
CA ALA A 51 6.23 -8.91 -18.27
C ALA A 51 5.72 -7.61 -17.63
N ALA A 52 6.55 -6.95 -16.83
CA ALA A 52 6.21 -5.67 -16.21
C ALA A 52 6.01 -4.56 -17.25
N GLU A 53 6.85 -4.49 -18.28
CA GLU A 53 6.69 -3.55 -19.40
C GLU A 53 5.41 -3.82 -20.20
N MET A 54 5.06 -5.09 -20.42
CA MET A 54 3.79 -5.47 -21.05
C MET A 54 2.59 -4.94 -20.27
N VAL A 55 2.58 -5.18 -18.96
CA VAL A 55 1.52 -4.66 -18.07
C VAL A 55 1.47 -3.12 -18.08
N ARG A 56 2.63 -2.46 -18.07
CA ARG A 56 2.74 -1.00 -18.21
C ARG A 56 2.13 -0.52 -19.53
N ALA A 57 2.44 -1.17 -20.66
CA ALA A 57 1.89 -0.82 -21.97
C ALA A 57 0.35 -0.94 -22.00
N VAL A 58 -0.20 -2.03 -21.43
CA VAL A 58 -1.65 -2.22 -21.31
C VAL A 58 -2.28 -1.11 -20.46
N MET A 59 -1.68 -0.76 -19.31
CA MET A 59 -2.21 0.30 -18.44
C MET A 59 -2.13 1.68 -19.09
N LYS A 60 -1.09 1.98 -19.88
CA LYS A 60 -1.00 3.21 -20.69
C LYS A 60 -2.10 3.28 -21.75
N MET A 61 -2.40 2.16 -22.43
CA MET A 61 -3.49 2.11 -23.41
C MET A 61 -4.85 2.52 -22.81
N GLN A 62 -5.10 2.16 -21.56
CA GLN A 62 -6.32 2.51 -20.84
C GLN A 62 -6.37 3.98 -20.43
N GLY A 63 -5.24 4.53 -19.98
CA GLY A 63 -5.14 5.95 -19.61
C GLY A 63 -5.48 6.88 -20.76
N VAL A 64 -4.94 6.61 -21.95
CA VAL A 64 -5.19 7.39 -23.17
C VAL A 64 -6.66 7.28 -23.61
N ALA A 65 -7.27 6.11 -23.53
CA ALA A 65 -8.68 5.92 -23.90
C ALA A 65 -9.63 6.74 -23.01
N ARG A 66 -9.30 6.90 -21.72
CA ARG A 66 -10.10 7.68 -20.76
C ARG A 66 -9.91 9.19 -20.89
N GLU A 67 -8.69 9.65 -21.09
CA GLU A 67 -8.41 11.07 -21.29
C GLU A 67 -9.08 11.58 -22.58
N GLY A 68 -9.15 10.75 -23.63
CA GLY A 68 -9.89 11.04 -24.86
C GLY A 68 -11.41 11.16 -24.61
N LEU A 69 -11.98 10.28 -23.79
CA LEU A 69 -13.42 10.29 -23.49
C LEU A 69 -13.82 11.45 -22.54
N ALA A 70 -12.98 11.76 -21.55
CA ALA A 70 -13.20 12.89 -20.64
C ALA A 70 -13.12 14.25 -21.34
N GLY A 71 -12.28 14.36 -22.39
CA GLY A 71 -12.20 15.55 -23.23
C GLY A 71 -13.44 15.77 -24.12
N MET A 72 -14.13 14.70 -24.50
CA MET A 72 -15.36 14.78 -25.33
C MET A 72 -16.62 15.06 -24.51
N THR A 73 -16.66 14.71 -23.23
CA THR A 73 -17.92 14.83 -22.46
C THR A 73 -18.04 16.12 -21.68
N GLY A 74 -17.08 17.08 -21.73
CA GLY A 74 -17.21 18.43 -21.13
C GLY A 74 -17.92 18.50 -19.75
N ALA A 75 -18.31 17.36 -19.24
CA ALA A 75 -19.12 17.21 -18.06
C ALA A 75 -18.22 17.32 -16.82
N LEU A 76 -18.63 18.16 -15.90
CA LEU A 76 -18.25 18.09 -14.51
C LEU A 76 -18.22 16.61 -14.12
N GLY A 77 -17.03 16.01 -14.17
CA GLY A 77 -16.89 14.59 -13.89
C GLY A 77 -17.51 14.32 -12.53
N SER A 78 -18.48 13.44 -12.53
CA SER A 78 -18.93 12.77 -11.33
C SER A 78 -17.67 12.44 -10.53
N ILE A 79 -17.53 13.06 -9.38
CA ILE A 79 -16.58 12.66 -8.36
C ILE A 79 -17.03 11.26 -7.94
N GLY A 80 -16.65 10.25 -8.74
CA GLY A 80 -16.74 8.86 -8.33
C GLY A 80 -15.97 8.79 -7.02
N SER A 81 -16.62 8.29 -5.98
CA SER A 81 -15.99 8.14 -4.68
C SER A 81 -14.61 7.49 -4.88
N PRO A 82 -13.55 7.93 -4.19
CA PRO A 82 -12.18 7.43 -4.36
C PRO A 82 -11.99 5.94 -3.99
N GLY A 83 -13.02 5.12 -4.11
CA GLY A 83 -13.08 3.72 -3.70
C GLY A 83 -13.50 2.73 -4.79
N GLU A 84 -13.96 3.14 -5.97
CA GLU A 84 -14.15 2.20 -7.07
C GLU A 84 -12.85 2.06 -7.87
N THR A 85 -11.92 1.32 -7.28
CA THR A 85 -10.74 0.83 -7.99
C THR A 85 -11.20 -0.06 -9.13
N GLU A 86 -10.78 0.26 -10.35
CA GLU A 86 -11.03 -0.60 -11.51
C GLU A 86 -10.46 -1.99 -11.23
N LYS A 87 -11.35 -2.94 -11.07
CA LYS A 87 -10.97 -4.34 -10.80
C LYS A 87 -10.42 -5.03 -12.04
N LEU A 88 -10.84 -4.59 -13.22
CA LEU A 88 -10.49 -5.20 -14.50
C LEU A 88 -9.94 -4.16 -15.47
N SER A 89 -9.01 -4.58 -16.31
CA SER A 89 -8.59 -3.78 -17.48
C SER A 89 -9.67 -3.79 -18.57
N SER A 90 -9.59 -2.86 -19.53
CA SER A 90 -10.31 -3.03 -20.78
C SER A 90 -9.73 -4.22 -21.58
N PRO A 91 -10.57 -4.98 -22.33
CA PRO A 91 -10.10 -6.09 -23.13
C PRO A 91 -9.15 -5.63 -24.24
N PHE A 92 -8.01 -6.29 -24.39
CA PHE A 92 -7.01 -6.00 -25.42
C PHE A 92 -6.62 -7.25 -26.19
N THR A 93 -6.07 -7.08 -27.39
CA THR A 93 -5.49 -8.16 -28.22
C THR A 93 -3.98 -8.05 -28.21
N ILE A 94 -3.31 -9.17 -28.51
CA ILE A 94 -1.83 -9.18 -28.64
C ILE A 94 -1.36 -8.19 -29.73
N ASP A 95 -2.09 -8.10 -30.84
CA ASP A 95 -1.72 -7.18 -31.92
C ASP A 95 -1.83 -5.72 -31.50
N ALA A 96 -2.85 -5.36 -30.71
CA ALA A 96 -2.99 -4.02 -30.16
C ALA A 96 -1.88 -3.68 -29.15
N LEU A 97 -1.43 -4.68 -28.37
CA LEU A 97 -0.30 -4.54 -27.46
C LEU A 97 1.01 -4.31 -28.22
N LEU A 98 1.29 -5.16 -29.23
CA LEU A 98 2.51 -5.04 -30.05
C LEU A 98 2.57 -3.75 -30.87
N ALA A 99 1.43 -3.24 -31.34
CA ALA A 99 1.36 -1.96 -32.04
C ALA A 99 1.76 -0.74 -31.20
N ARG A 100 1.70 -0.86 -29.87
CA ARG A 100 2.07 0.20 -28.91
C ARG A 100 3.29 -0.15 -28.05
N TRP A 101 3.98 -1.21 -28.44
CA TRP A 101 5.16 -1.65 -27.74
C TRP A 101 6.37 -0.74 -28.03
N GLU A 102 6.93 -0.14 -27.00
CA GLU A 102 8.09 0.76 -27.06
C GLU A 102 9.37 0.09 -26.50
N GLY A 103 9.26 -1.15 -26.01
CA GLY A 103 10.37 -1.87 -25.36
C GLY A 103 11.26 -2.66 -26.33
N ALA A 104 12.10 -3.54 -25.77
CA ALA A 104 12.95 -4.46 -26.53
C ALA A 104 12.12 -5.36 -27.46
N ALA A 105 12.73 -5.92 -28.50
CA ALA A 105 12.03 -6.75 -29.51
C ALA A 105 11.20 -7.87 -28.82
N LEU A 106 9.89 -7.77 -28.87
CA LEU A 106 8.94 -8.74 -28.35
C LEU A 106 8.24 -9.43 -29.50
N THR A 107 8.40 -10.77 -29.60
CA THR A 107 7.67 -11.51 -30.62
C THR A 107 6.25 -11.82 -30.19
N ARG A 108 5.35 -12.08 -31.14
CA ARG A 108 3.96 -12.48 -30.83
C ARG A 108 3.91 -13.75 -29.97
N LYS A 109 4.86 -14.69 -30.21
CA LYS A 109 4.95 -15.94 -29.44
C LYS A 109 5.32 -15.68 -27.98
N ASP A 110 6.31 -14.81 -27.75
CA ASP A 110 6.74 -14.47 -26.39
C ASP A 110 5.62 -13.74 -25.65
N ALA A 111 4.95 -12.78 -26.30
CA ALA A 111 3.79 -12.09 -25.71
C ALA A 111 2.67 -13.06 -25.32
N SER A 112 2.35 -14.05 -26.18
CA SER A 112 1.37 -15.10 -25.86
C SER A 112 1.83 -15.93 -24.67
N HIS A 113 3.09 -16.34 -24.63
CA HIS A 113 3.65 -17.13 -23.54
C HIS A 113 3.57 -16.42 -22.19
N TYR A 114 3.94 -15.12 -22.12
CA TYR A 114 3.82 -14.33 -20.90
C TYR A 114 2.36 -14.19 -20.46
N LEU A 115 1.43 -13.94 -21.38
CA LEU A 115 0.00 -13.83 -21.04
C LEU A 115 -0.56 -15.18 -20.56
N ASP A 116 -0.15 -16.30 -21.14
CA ASP A 116 -0.53 -17.64 -20.71
C ASP A 116 0.00 -17.94 -19.29
N MET A 117 1.26 -17.56 -19.00
CA MET A 117 1.82 -17.66 -17.65
C MET A 117 1.00 -16.81 -16.64
N MET A 118 0.62 -15.58 -17.00
CA MET A 118 -0.20 -14.71 -16.17
C MET A 118 -1.62 -15.27 -15.95
N CYS A 119 -2.16 -16.03 -16.90
CA CYS A 119 -3.48 -16.67 -16.81
C CYS A 119 -3.47 -17.95 -15.96
N THR A 120 -2.36 -18.72 -16.01
CA THR A 120 -2.27 -20.04 -15.35
C THR A 120 -1.72 -19.99 -13.93
N ASP A 121 -1.19 -18.85 -13.48
CA ASP A 121 -0.62 -18.71 -12.14
C ASP A 121 -1.69 -19.03 -11.06
N ALA A 122 -1.43 -20.07 -10.29
CA ALA A 122 -2.32 -20.54 -9.23
C ALA A 122 -2.35 -19.61 -8.01
N THR A 123 -1.30 -18.82 -7.78
CA THR A 123 -1.18 -17.93 -6.60
C THR A 123 -1.84 -16.59 -6.81
N CYS A 124 -1.72 -16.03 -8.03
CA CYS A 124 -2.30 -14.75 -8.40
C CYS A 124 -2.63 -14.78 -9.90
N ARG A 125 -3.88 -14.98 -10.23
CA ARG A 125 -4.32 -14.93 -11.62
C ARG A 125 -4.29 -13.49 -12.13
N MET A 126 -3.19 -13.09 -12.75
CA MET A 126 -2.96 -11.72 -13.19
C MET A 126 -3.71 -11.35 -14.45
N ALA A 127 -4.03 -12.33 -15.30
CA ALA A 127 -4.78 -12.11 -16.53
C ALA A 127 -5.84 -13.19 -16.76
N THR A 128 -6.83 -12.91 -17.59
CA THR A 128 -7.82 -13.87 -18.10
C THR A 128 -7.96 -13.71 -19.59
N ALA A 129 -8.05 -14.84 -20.31
CA ALA A 129 -8.34 -14.88 -21.72
C ALA A 129 -9.86 -15.09 -21.93
N LEU A 130 -10.48 -14.27 -22.77
CA LEU A 130 -11.88 -14.36 -23.13
C LEU A 130 -12.05 -14.06 -24.62
N ASN A 131 -12.53 -15.01 -25.40
CA ASN A 131 -12.84 -14.84 -26.84
C ASN A 131 -11.69 -14.25 -27.66
N GLY A 132 -10.44 -14.71 -27.44
CA GLY A 132 -9.25 -14.22 -28.14
C GLY A 132 -8.77 -12.84 -27.68
N LYS A 133 -9.35 -12.27 -26.63
CA LYS A 133 -8.91 -11.04 -25.97
C LYS A 133 -8.43 -11.36 -24.55
N TYR A 134 -7.53 -10.54 -24.06
CA TYR A 134 -7.00 -10.65 -22.71
C TYR A 134 -7.49 -9.49 -21.83
N LEU A 135 -7.68 -9.77 -20.54
CA LEU A 135 -8.01 -8.77 -19.52
C LEU A 135 -7.04 -8.93 -18.35
N LEU A 136 -6.45 -7.84 -17.88
CA LEU A 136 -5.69 -7.85 -16.63
C LEU A 136 -6.64 -7.77 -15.43
N GLN A 137 -6.42 -8.63 -14.47
CA GLN A 137 -7.15 -8.73 -13.20
C GLN A 137 -6.51 -7.80 -12.16
N LEU A 138 -6.68 -6.49 -12.32
CA LEU A 138 -6.06 -5.49 -11.45
C LEU A 138 -6.47 -5.64 -9.98
N GLY A 139 -7.71 -6.05 -9.72
CA GLY A 139 -8.22 -6.32 -8.37
C GLY A 139 -7.54 -7.52 -7.71
N GLU A 140 -7.32 -8.62 -8.46
CA GLU A 140 -6.61 -9.80 -7.95
C GLU A 140 -5.14 -9.50 -7.68
N ILE A 141 -4.48 -8.77 -8.58
CA ILE A 141 -3.10 -8.32 -8.38
C ILE A 141 -3.04 -7.44 -7.12
N GLY A 142 -3.98 -6.51 -6.97
CA GLY A 142 -4.07 -5.64 -5.80
C GLY A 142 -4.23 -6.43 -4.50
N ALA A 143 -5.14 -7.41 -4.48
CA ALA A 143 -5.34 -8.28 -3.33
C ALA A 143 -4.05 -9.06 -2.96
N CYS A 144 -3.33 -9.58 -3.96
CA CYS A 144 -2.04 -10.24 -3.75
C CYS A 144 -0.99 -9.29 -3.16
N VAL A 145 -0.91 -8.06 -3.67
CA VAL A 145 0.02 -7.04 -3.14
C VAL A 145 -0.32 -6.69 -1.69
N LYS A 146 -1.60 -6.46 -1.37
CA LYS A 146 -2.03 -6.21 0.03
C LYS A 146 -1.66 -7.35 0.96
N GLN A 147 -1.89 -8.59 0.52
CA GLN A 147 -1.53 -9.76 1.31
C GLN A 147 -0.03 -9.84 1.56
N LEU A 148 0.82 -9.60 0.55
CA LEU A 148 2.27 -9.59 0.70
C LEU A 148 2.74 -8.48 1.65
N MET A 149 2.15 -7.29 1.58
CA MET A 149 2.44 -6.20 2.51
C MET A 149 2.08 -6.58 3.96
N LEU A 150 0.93 -7.23 4.15
CA LEU A 150 0.49 -7.71 5.45
C LEU A 150 1.43 -8.79 6.00
N GLU A 151 1.80 -9.77 5.18
CA GLU A 151 2.76 -10.82 5.55
C GLU A 151 4.13 -10.25 5.91
N ALA A 152 4.63 -9.26 5.16
CA ALA A 152 5.88 -8.57 5.46
C ALA A 152 5.80 -7.85 6.81
N ALA A 153 4.72 -7.11 7.07
CA ALA A 153 4.52 -6.42 8.34
C ALA A 153 4.44 -7.38 9.54
N VAL A 154 3.77 -8.52 9.37
CA VAL A 154 3.72 -9.57 10.40
C VAL A 154 5.10 -10.18 10.63
N ARG A 155 5.87 -10.42 9.58
CA ARG A 155 7.24 -10.93 9.67
C ARG A 155 8.15 -9.96 10.41
N ASP A 156 8.10 -8.69 10.06
CA ASP A 156 8.96 -7.65 10.65
C ASP A 156 8.64 -7.42 12.12
N LYS A 157 7.36 -7.50 12.50
CA LYS A 157 6.91 -7.24 13.87
C LYS A 157 7.02 -8.45 14.81
N PHE A 158 6.73 -9.67 14.32
CA PHE A 158 6.61 -10.88 15.14
C PHE A 158 7.62 -11.98 14.81
N GLY A 159 8.37 -11.81 13.73
CA GLY A 159 9.39 -12.75 13.27
C GLY A 159 8.85 -13.81 12.29
N GLU A 160 9.78 -14.60 11.74
CA GLU A 160 9.51 -15.55 10.64
C GLU A 160 8.57 -16.70 11.07
N LEU A 161 8.70 -17.18 12.30
CA LEU A 161 7.87 -18.27 12.81
C LEU A 161 6.39 -17.84 12.94
N ALA A 162 6.13 -16.63 13.42
CA ALA A 162 4.79 -16.07 13.49
C ALA A 162 4.21 -15.84 12.08
N CYS A 163 5.02 -15.37 11.14
CA CYS A 163 4.63 -15.22 9.75
C CYS A 163 4.27 -16.57 9.10
N ARG A 164 4.99 -17.65 9.42
CA ARG A 164 4.69 -19.01 8.96
C ARG A 164 3.31 -19.46 9.44
N ILE A 165 3.00 -19.30 10.72
CA ILE A 165 1.69 -19.62 11.29
C ILE A 165 0.61 -18.76 10.62
N PHE A 166 0.86 -17.47 10.46
CA PHE A 166 -0.08 -16.54 9.83
C PHE A 166 -0.39 -16.93 8.39
N ARG A 167 0.62 -17.29 7.59
CA ARG A 167 0.44 -17.79 6.21
C ARG A 167 -0.39 -19.06 6.13
N LEU A 168 -0.28 -19.96 7.10
CA LEU A 168 -1.10 -21.18 7.15
C LEU A 168 -2.58 -20.84 7.36
N LEU A 169 -2.88 -19.86 8.22
CA LEU A 169 -4.25 -19.38 8.46
C LEU A 169 -4.83 -18.60 7.28
N LEU A 170 -3.99 -17.97 6.46
CA LEU A 170 -4.41 -17.28 5.23
C LEU A 170 -4.81 -18.26 4.12
N ARG A 171 -4.39 -19.54 4.20
CA ARG A 171 -4.79 -20.55 3.22
C ARG A 171 -6.31 -20.75 3.27
N LYS A 172 -6.95 -20.62 2.13
CA LYS A 172 -8.39 -20.83 2.00
C LYS A 172 -8.68 -22.32 1.91
N LYS A 173 -9.74 -22.78 2.57
CA LYS A 173 -10.17 -24.17 2.51
C LYS A 173 -10.80 -24.48 1.14
N GLY A 174 -10.20 -25.42 0.39
CA GLY A 174 -10.80 -26.01 -0.81
C GLY A 174 -10.38 -25.39 -2.15
N GLY A 175 -10.09 -26.24 -3.11
CA GLY A 175 -9.60 -25.92 -4.46
C GLY A 175 -10.70 -25.56 -5.48
N GLY A 176 -11.70 -24.77 -5.12
CA GLY A 176 -12.76 -24.31 -6.02
C GLY A 176 -12.69 -22.80 -6.25
N GLY A 177 -12.76 -22.36 -7.50
CA GLY A 177 -12.68 -20.96 -7.91
C GLY A 177 -13.96 -20.17 -7.66
N GLY A 178 -14.32 -19.88 -6.41
CA GLY A 178 -15.47 -19.05 -6.06
C GLY A 178 -15.16 -18.03 -4.99
N ALA A 179 -15.85 -16.89 -5.01
CA ALA A 179 -15.71 -15.76 -4.08
C ALA A 179 -16.05 -16.11 -2.61
N ASP A 180 -16.76 -17.21 -2.36
CA ASP A 180 -17.22 -17.69 -1.05
C ASP A 180 -16.24 -18.66 -0.38
N ARG A 181 -14.98 -18.26 -0.23
CA ARG A 181 -13.99 -19.07 0.48
C ARG A 181 -13.99 -18.70 1.97
N ALA A 182 -14.64 -19.51 2.79
CA ALA A 182 -14.58 -19.37 4.23
C ALA A 182 -13.13 -19.41 4.75
N PRO A 183 -12.76 -18.57 5.74
CA PRO A 183 -11.43 -18.60 6.33
C PRO A 183 -11.14 -19.98 6.92
N LEU A 184 -9.90 -20.44 6.80
CA LEU A 184 -9.45 -21.67 7.42
C LEU A 184 -9.44 -21.49 8.94
N LYS A 185 -10.17 -22.34 9.66
CA LYS A 185 -10.22 -22.32 11.13
C LYS A 185 -9.54 -23.58 11.65
N LEU A 186 -8.51 -23.43 12.44
CA LEU A 186 -7.67 -24.52 12.92
C LEU A 186 -7.49 -24.46 14.44
N GLU A 187 -7.38 -25.62 15.05
CA GLU A 187 -6.98 -25.75 16.45
C GLU A 187 -5.47 -25.52 16.63
N LEU A 188 -5.05 -25.18 17.84
CA LEU A 188 -3.63 -24.97 18.15
C LEU A 188 -2.76 -26.16 17.76
N LYS A 189 -3.22 -27.39 18.06
CA LYS A 189 -2.50 -28.63 17.76
C LYS A 189 -2.27 -28.79 16.24
N GLN A 190 -3.33 -28.62 15.45
CA GLN A 190 -3.26 -28.70 13.99
C GLN A 190 -2.32 -27.63 13.41
N LEU A 191 -2.39 -26.39 13.92
CA LEU A 191 -1.50 -25.32 13.51
C LEU A 191 -0.03 -25.61 13.84
N ALA A 192 0.24 -26.14 15.01
CA ALA A 192 1.57 -26.52 15.45
C ALA A 192 2.16 -27.62 14.55
N GLU A 193 1.38 -28.66 14.25
CA GLU A 193 1.75 -29.74 13.34
C GLU A 193 2.03 -29.22 11.91
N LEU A 194 1.13 -28.41 11.35
CA LEU A 194 1.30 -27.84 10.01
C LEU A 194 2.45 -26.84 9.91
N ALA A 195 2.70 -26.10 10.99
CA ALA A 195 3.81 -25.15 11.07
C ALA A 195 5.16 -25.84 11.38
N LEU A 196 5.15 -27.15 11.68
CA LEU A 196 6.32 -27.91 12.16
C LEU A 196 6.97 -27.24 13.39
N LEU A 197 6.13 -26.83 14.36
CA LEU A 197 6.52 -26.19 15.60
C LEU A 197 5.92 -26.95 16.80
N PRO A 198 6.62 -27.04 17.93
CA PRO A 198 6.02 -27.55 19.15
C PRO A 198 4.91 -26.60 19.63
N GLU A 199 3.79 -27.14 20.15
CA GLU A 199 2.67 -26.35 20.66
C GLU A 199 3.09 -25.29 21.69
N ARG A 200 4.11 -25.59 22.47
CA ARG A 200 4.68 -24.70 23.49
C ARG A 200 5.26 -23.42 22.88
N GLU A 201 5.78 -23.49 21.66
CA GLU A 201 6.31 -22.33 20.92
C GLU A 201 5.24 -21.65 20.08
N ALA A 202 4.31 -22.41 19.50
CA ALA A 202 3.23 -21.87 18.68
C ALA A 202 2.24 -21.03 19.50
N ARG A 203 1.92 -21.44 20.73
CA ARG A 203 0.96 -20.74 21.61
C ARG A 203 1.34 -19.29 21.90
N PRO A 204 2.54 -18.94 22.37
CA PRO A 204 2.91 -17.54 22.64
C PRO A 204 2.93 -16.68 21.37
N LEU A 205 3.27 -17.25 20.20
CA LEU A 205 3.23 -16.54 18.92
C LEU A 205 1.78 -16.21 18.52
N LEU A 206 0.86 -17.17 18.63
CA LEU A 206 -0.56 -16.96 18.38
C LEU A 206 -1.16 -15.94 19.33
N MET A 207 -0.79 -15.95 20.60
CA MET A 207 -1.25 -14.97 21.59
C MET A 207 -0.76 -13.56 21.25
N LYS A 208 0.49 -13.39 20.79
CA LYS A 208 1.01 -12.09 20.33
C LYS A 208 0.23 -11.59 19.11
N LEU A 209 -0.07 -12.47 18.16
CA LEU A 209 -0.87 -12.13 16.98
C LEU A 209 -2.31 -11.75 17.36
N LEU A 210 -2.93 -12.46 18.31
CA LEU A 210 -4.25 -12.17 18.85
C LEU A 210 -4.29 -10.80 19.55
N GLN A 211 -3.32 -10.53 20.44
CA GLN A 211 -3.22 -9.25 21.16
C GLN A 211 -3.03 -8.04 20.24
N SER A 212 -2.54 -8.29 19.03
CA SER A 212 -2.33 -7.26 18.01
C SER A 212 -3.40 -7.25 16.94
N ASP A 213 -4.51 -7.96 17.11
CA ASP A 213 -5.68 -8.03 16.21
C ASP A 213 -5.36 -8.52 14.78
N TYR A 214 -4.30 -9.31 14.61
CA TYR A 214 -4.00 -9.95 13.31
C TYR A 214 -4.65 -11.32 13.16
N VAL A 215 -4.95 -12.00 14.26
CA VAL A 215 -5.59 -13.31 14.30
C VAL A 215 -6.76 -13.24 15.27
N LEU A 216 -7.83 -13.94 14.95
CA LEU A 216 -9.03 -14.03 15.77
C LEU A 216 -9.16 -15.44 16.35
N LEU A 217 -9.81 -15.52 17.50
CA LEU A 217 -10.11 -16.75 18.20
C LEU A 217 -11.62 -16.96 18.24
N GLN A 218 -12.08 -18.11 17.74
CA GLN A 218 -13.47 -18.53 17.84
C GLN A 218 -13.61 -19.62 18.88
N GLU A 219 -14.51 -19.44 19.82
CA GLU A 219 -14.86 -20.43 20.84
C GLU A 219 -16.03 -21.29 20.33
N LEU A 220 -15.87 -22.60 20.45
CA LEU A 220 -16.93 -23.58 20.19
C LEU A 220 -17.19 -24.39 21.46
N PRO A 221 -18.12 -23.96 22.33
CA PRO A 221 -18.47 -24.69 23.54
C PRO A 221 -19.21 -25.98 23.17
N ARG A 222 -18.84 -27.09 23.81
CA ARG A 222 -19.58 -28.37 23.66
C ARG A 222 -20.79 -28.47 24.56
N THR A 223 -20.82 -27.68 25.64
CA THR A 223 -21.89 -27.66 26.63
C THR A 223 -22.43 -26.26 26.78
N VAL A 224 -23.68 -26.14 27.17
CA VAL A 224 -24.38 -24.85 27.40
C VAL A 224 -23.69 -24.02 28.49
N ASP A 225 -22.99 -24.65 29.41
CA ASP A 225 -22.31 -24.03 30.55
C ASP A 225 -20.99 -23.30 30.16
N HIS A 226 -20.62 -23.29 28.87
CA HIS A 226 -19.39 -22.66 28.36
C HIS A 226 -18.12 -23.00 29.16
N ASN A 227 -18.00 -24.28 29.62
CA ASN A 227 -16.88 -24.70 30.43
C ASN A 227 -15.57 -24.64 29.57
N PRO A 228 -14.54 -23.89 30.00
CA PRO A 228 -13.29 -23.75 29.24
C PRO A 228 -12.56 -25.05 28.94
N ARG A 229 -12.76 -26.10 29.81
CA ARG A 229 -12.13 -27.41 29.61
C ARG A 229 -12.75 -28.21 28.46
N THR A 230 -14.02 -27.93 28.13
CA THR A 230 -14.77 -28.62 27.05
C THR A 230 -14.93 -27.74 25.82
N THR A 231 -14.51 -26.46 25.84
CA THR A 231 -14.57 -25.54 24.73
C THR A 231 -13.41 -25.76 23.78
N THR A 232 -13.74 -25.91 22.50
CA THR A 232 -12.73 -25.97 21.43
C THR A 232 -12.44 -24.55 20.93
N TYR A 233 -11.16 -24.20 20.84
CA TYR A 233 -10.69 -22.89 20.39
C TYR A 233 -10.13 -22.97 18.97
N LEU A 234 -10.76 -22.25 18.03
CA LEU A 234 -10.36 -22.22 16.64
C LEU A 234 -9.72 -20.86 16.28
N TRP A 235 -8.54 -20.92 15.73
CA TRP A 235 -7.78 -19.77 15.24
C TRP A 235 -8.09 -19.51 13.79
N HIS A 236 -8.32 -18.26 13.42
CA HIS A 236 -8.57 -17.86 12.03
C HIS A 236 -8.13 -16.41 11.79
N VAL A 237 -8.02 -16.02 10.52
CA VAL A 237 -7.72 -14.66 10.10
C VAL A 237 -8.92 -14.09 9.35
N ASP A 238 -9.35 -12.91 9.76
CA ASP A 238 -10.18 -12.03 8.94
C ASP A 238 -9.26 -11.03 8.23
N LEU A 239 -9.15 -11.16 6.91
CA LEU A 239 -8.26 -10.32 6.10
C LEU A 239 -8.63 -8.84 6.18
N ASP A 240 -9.92 -8.51 6.15
CA ASP A 240 -10.37 -7.11 6.18
C ASP A 240 -10.08 -6.47 7.54
N ALA A 241 -10.26 -7.21 8.63
CA ALA A 241 -9.88 -6.75 9.97
C ALA A 241 -8.35 -6.58 10.07
N ALA A 242 -7.56 -7.54 9.56
CA ALA A 242 -6.12 -7.48 9.58
C ALA A 242 -5.57 -6.30 8.73
N TYR A 243 -6.17 -6.00 7.58
CA TYR A 243 -5.81 -4.82 6.78
C TYR A 243 -6.10 -3.52 7.51
N ARG A 244 -7.26 -3.39 8.17
CA ARG A 244 -7.60 -2.21 9.00
C ARG A 244 -6.64 -2.04 10.16
N THR A 245 -6.23 -3.12 10.80
CA THR A 245 -5.24 -3.11 11.89
C THR A 245 -3.87 -2.65 11.39
N LEU A 246 -3.42 -3.15 10.24
CA LEU A 246 -2.18 -2.73 9.62
C LEU A 246 -2.23 -1.24 9.24
N GLU A 247 -3.29 -0.79 8.57
CA GLU A 247 -3.47 0.61 8.19
C GLU A 247 -3.43 1.53 9.43
N ARG A 248 -4.17 1.17 10.49
CA ARG A 248 -4.16 1.91 11.76
C ARG A 248 -2.74 1.99 12.34
N SER A 249 -2.00 0.89 12.35
CA SER A 249 -0.63 0.88 12.87
C SER A 249 0.32 1.77 12.07
N MET A 250 0.16 1.82 10.74
CA MET A 250 0.93 2.72 9.88
C MET A 250 0.64 4.19 10.18
N PHE A 251 -0.63 4.58 10.30
CA PHE A 251 -1.00 5.96 10.64
C PHE A 251 -0.54 6.37 12.04
N LEU A 252 -0.60 5.48 13.02
CA LEU A 252 -0.03 5.72 14.35
C LEU A 252 1.49 5.92 14.29
N SER A 253 2.18 5.12 13.48
CA SER A 253 3.63 5.28 13.25
C SER A 253 3.95 6.62 12.62
N VAL A 254 3.18 7.08 11.64
CA VAL A 254 3.31 8.40 11.01
C VAL A 254 3.10 9.51 12.05
N ALA A 255 2.05 9.43 12.89
CA ALA A 255 1.80 10.40 13.94
C ALA A 255 2.94 10.47 14.96
N ASN A 256 3.48 9.32 15.37
CA ASN A 256 4.63 9.25 16.28
C ASN A 256 5.90 9.85 15.65
N LEU A 257 6.14 9.60 14.37
CA LEU A 257 7.28 10.19 13.62
C LEU A 257 7.14 11.70 13.51
N PHE A 258 5.93 12.24 13.27
CA PHE A 258 5.70 13.70 13.29
C PHE A 258 5.94 14.30 14.67
N SER A 259 5.47 13.65 15.73
CA SER A 259 5.72 14.09 17.11
C SER A 259 7.21 14.10 17.42
N ARG A 260 7.96 13.07 16.99
CA ARG A 260 9.42 13.01 17.12
C ARG A 260 10.11 14.11 16.33
N MET A 261 9.69 14.35 15.09
CA MET A 261 10.24 15.42 14.26
C MET A 261 10.02 16.81 14.90
N ALA A 262 8.84 17.07 15.45
CA ALA A 262 8.54 18.31 16.17
C ALA A 262 9.45 18.47 17.40
N HIS A 263 9.66 17.39 18.16
CA HIS A 263 10.57 17.40 19.30
C HIS A 263 12.03 17.69 18.87
N GLU A 264 12.55 17.02 17.86
CA GLU A 264 13.92 17.27 17.36
C GLU A 264 14.08 18.71 16.83
N ARG A 265 13.08 19.25 16.13
CA ARG A 265 13.06 20.64 15.69
C ARG A 265 13.12 21.62 16.87
N SER A 266 12.35 21.37 17.92
CA SER A 266 12.35 22.23 19.12
C SER A 266 13.66 22.10 19.91
N ALA A 267 14.18 20.89 20.08
CA ALA A 267 15.42 20.63 20.80
C ALA A 267 16.66 21.28 20.12
N HIS A 268 16.67 21.34 18.80
CA HIS A 268 17.78 21.88 18.01
C HIS A 268 17.43 23.20 17.32
N ALA A 269 16.44 23.95 17.82
CA ALA A 269 15.94 25.18 17.19
C ALA A 269 17.03 26.22 16.94
N LEU A 270 17.94 26.41 17.90
CA LEU A 270 19.04 27.36 17.78
C LEU A 270 20.05 26.91 16.73
N ALA A 271 20.42 25.65 16.71
CA ALA A 271 21.36 25.11 15.72
C ALA A 271 20.74 25.12 14.30
N LEU A 272 19.45 24.82 14.17
CA LEU A 272 18.73 24.81 12.88
C LEU A 272 18.49 26.23 12.33
N ALA A 273 18.37 27.26 13.18
CA ALA A 273 18.23 28.64 12.76
C ALA A 273 19.47 29.17 12.01
N THR A 274 20.62 28.49 12.15
CA THR A 274 21.86 28.84 11.46
C THR A 274 21.99 28.20 10.07
N VAL A 275 21.10 27.25 9.71
CA VAL A 275 21.09 26.60 8.39
C VAL A 275 20.32 27.48 7.41
N PRO A 276 20.91 27.86 6.25
CA PRO A 276 20.21 28.64 5.23
C PRO A 276 18.95 27.91 4.75
N GLN A 277 17.79 28.51 4.96
CA GLN A 277 16.54 27.99 4.40
C GLN A 277 16.18 28.75 3.11
N PRO A 278 15.70 28.06 2.06
CA PRO A 278 15.28 28.73 0.84
C PRO A 278 14.09 29.67 1.14
N GLY A 279 14.35 30.99 0.98
CA GLY A 279 13.32 32.02 1.19
C GLY A 279 13.34 32.71 2.56
N ALA A 280 14.24 32.36 3.48
CA ALA A 280 14.39 33.07 4.76
C ALA A 280 15.32 34.30 4.63
N PRO A 281 14.98 35.45 5.26
CA PRO A 281 15.87 36.62 5.25
C PRO A 281 17.09 36.33 6.14
N LEU A 282 18.29 36.52 5.56
CA LEU A 282 19.63 36.57 6.19
C LEU A 282 19.84 35.63 7.39
N ALA A 283 20.12 34.34 7.07
CA ALA A 283 20.82 33.49 8.03
C ALA A 283 22.27 33.96 8.21
N PRO A 284 22.89 33.87 9.41
CA PRO A 284 24.30 34.17 9.61
C PRO A 284 25.15 33.33 8.64
N THR A 285 26.14 33.95 8.03
CA THR A 285 27.03 33.28 7.09
C THR A 285 27.74 32.10 7.79
N PRO A 286 27.95 30.96 7.10
CA PRO A 286 28.63 29.79 7.69
C PRO A 286 29.98 30.08 8.32
N GLU A 287 30.66 31.15 7.89
CA GLU A 287 31.95 31.60 8.39
C GLU A 287 31.90 32.19 9.81
N GLN A 288 30.71 32.50 10.34
CA GLN A 288 30.51 33.09 11.67
C GLN A 288 30.24 32.07 12.77
N LEU A 289 30.05 30.77 12.41
CA LEU A 289 29.77 29.72 13.35
C LEU A 289 31.02 28.91 13.72
N SER A 290 31.12 28.53 15.01
CA SER A 290 32.18 27.62 15.42
C SER A 290 31.98 26.23 14.75
N GLU A 291 33.06 25.48 14.54
CA GLU A 291 33.03 24.15 13.97
C GLU A 291 32.08 23.20 14.74
N ALA A 292 32.04 23.35 16.08
CA ALA A 292 31.12 22.57 16.93
C ALA A 292 29.65 22.88 16.64
N GLN A 293 29.28 24.16 16.46
CA GLN A 293 27.91 24.56 16.12
C GLN A 293 27.51 24.10 14.71
N GLN A 294 28.44 24.14 13.76
CA GLN A 294 28.22 23.63 12.42
C GLN A 294 28.00 22.11 12.44
N ALA A 295 28.80 21.37 13.23
CA ALA A 295 28.65 19.93 13.38
C ALA A 295 27.31 19.55 14.01
N GLU A 296 26.87 20.28 15.04
CA GLU A 296 25.56 20.09 15.68
C GLU A 296 24.41 20.37 14.69
N ALA A 297 24.46 21.45 13.95
CA ALA A 297 23.47 21.81 12.95
C ALA A 297 23.34 20.74 11.84
N ARG A 298 24.47 20.22 11.35
CA ARG A 298 24.52 19.16 10.36
C ARG A 298 23.93 17.86 10.92
N LEU A 299 24.20 17.53 12.18
CA LEU A 299 23.64 16.34 12.83
C LEU A 299 22.14 16.46 13.01
N ALA A 300 21.65 17.62 13.46
CA ALA A 300 20.23 17.91 13.59
C ALA A 300 19.50 17.81 12.24
N GLN A 301 20.08 18.40 11.18
CA GLN A 301 19.50 18.32 9.84
C GLN A 301 19.43 16.88 9.33
N ARG A 302 20.48 16.07 9.47
CA ARG A 302 20.48 14.65 9.09
C ARG A 302 19.39 13.85 9.82
N LYS A 303 19.18 14.13 11.12
CA LYS A 303 18.08 13.48 11.87
C LYS A 303 16.72 13.83 11.31
N LEU A 304 16.50 15.11 10.98
CA LEU A 304 15.24 15.57 10.38
C LEU A 304 15.01 14.95 8.99
N ASP A 305 16.03 14.94 8.13
CA ASP A 305 15.97 14.33 6.80
C ASP A 305 15.62 12.84 6.89
N CYS A 306 16.21 12.12 7.85
CA CYS A 306 15.90 10.71 8.10
C CYS A 306 14.45 10.51 8.55
N LEU A 307 13.94 11.36 9.45
CA LEU A 307 12.56 11.31 9.92
C LEU A 307 11.58 11.64 8.80
N GLU A 308 11.84 12.66 7.99
CA GLU A 308 11.03 13.05 6.84
C GLU A 308 10.95 11.91 5.80
N ASN A 309 12.10 11.31 5.46
CA ASN A 309 12.13 10.15 4.56
C ASN A 309 11.35 8.95 5.14
N SER A 310 11.46 8.70 6.44
CA SER A 310 10.71 7.63 7.11
C SER A 310 9.19 7.89 7.08
N ILE A 311 8.76 9.13 7.33
CA ILE A 311 7.36 9.55 7.23
C ILE A 311 6.84 9.31 5.81
N LEU A 312 7.59 9.75 4.79
CA LEU A 312 7.20 9.57 3.39
C LEU A 312 7.04 8.10 3.01
N LEU A 313 7.98 7.24 3.44
CA LEU A 313 7.94 5.81 3.15
C LEU A 313 6.73 5.12 3.79
N VAL A 314 6.47 5.38 5.08
CA VAL A 314 5.33 4.78 5.79
C VAL A 314 4.01 5.32 5.23
N HIS A 315 3.93 6.62 4.95
CA HIS A 315 2.74 7.22 4.34
C HIS A 315 2.48 6.65 2.94
N GLN A 316 3.52 6.47 2.11
CA GLN A 316 3.40 5.83 0.81
C GLN A 316 2.89 4.38 0.91
N ALA A 317 3.37 3.62 1.92
CA ALA A 317 2.89 2.27 2.18
C ALA A 317 1.40 2.27 2.58
N ALA A 318 0.99 3.17 3.48
CA ALA A 318 -0.41 3.34 3.87
C ALA A 318 -1.31 3.73 2.68
N MET A 319 -0.85 4.65 1.82
CA MET A 319 -1.56 5.03 0.61
C MET A 319 -1.71 3.86 -0.37
N LYS A 320 -0.68 3.04 -0.56
CA LYS A 320 -0.76 1.82 -1.39
C LYS A 320 -1.81 0.86 -0.86
N MET A 321 -1.90 0.66 0.45
CA MET A 321 -2.94 -0.19 1.07
C MET A 321 -4.37 0.31 0.78
N ARG A 322 -4.58 1.61 0.64
CA ARG A 322 -5.90 2.20 0.37
C ARG A 322 -6.26 2.21 -1.12
N ILE A 323 -5.28 2.40 -1.98
CA ILE A 323 -5.49 2.63 -3.42
C ILE A 323 -5.58 1.32 -4.21
N ILE A 324 -4.90 0.31 -3.75
CA ILE A 324 -4.91 -1.03 -4.32
C ILE A 324 -6.07 -1.85 -3.76
#